data_4f44d234c455f0f4364584c4399b0fd7
#
_entry.id   4f44d234c455f0f4364584c4399b0fd7
#
_cell.length_a   1.000
_cell.length_b   1.000
_cell.length_c   1.000
_cell.angle_alpha   90.00
_cell.angle_beta   90.00
_cell.angle_gamma   90.00
#
_symmetry.space_group_name_H-M   'P 1'
#
loop_
_entity.id
_entity.type
_entity.pdbx_description
1 polymer ?
#
loop_
_entity_poly.entity_id
_entity_poly.type
_entity_poly.pdbx_seq_one_letter_code
_entity_poly.pdbx_strand_id
1 'polypeptide(L)'
;MLQSFKIQHLVDVRGLPGSNKYPQFNKENLEVALPEVGIAYTHLPLLGGRRKVHKDSKNTRWHNESFRAYADYMETDDFEEGITQLIAIAEKENTAYMCAEALWWRCHRSMISDYLKAKGWEVEHIMAIDKEEPHSYTAPARIIGDKVVYYDEEAI
;
A
#
# COMPACT_ATOMS: atom_id res chain seq x y z
N MET A 1 -1.96 -18.81 3.47
CA MET A 1 -2.17 -17.97 2.26
C MET A 1 -0.89 -17.39 1.70
N LEU A 2 -0.10 -16.72 2.53
CA LEU A 2 1.18 -16.15 2.05
C LEU A 2 2.13 -17.19 1.50
N GLN A 3 2.21 -18.36 2.13
CA GLN A 3 3.09 -19.44 1.70
C GLN A 3 2.76 -19.98 0.32
N SER A 4 1.48 -19.94 -0.10
CA SER A 4 1.08 -20.40 -1.43
C SER A 4 1.65 -19.52 -2.55
N PHE A 5 2.02 -18.28 -2.23
CA PHE A 5 2.66 -17.35 -3.17
C PHE A 5 4.17 -17.22 -2.92
N LYS A 6 4.72 -18.06 -2.06
CA LYS A 6 6.16 -18.07 -1.73
C LYS A 6 6.64 -16.72 -1.19
N ILE A 7 5.80 -16.06 -0.40
CA ILE A 7 6.15 -14.77 0.20
C ILE A 7 7.23 -14.96 1.26
N GLN A 8 8.27 -14.17 1.16
CA GLN A 8 9.42 -14.20 2.06
C GLN A 8 9.39 -13.05 3.06
N HIS A 9 8.69 -11.97 2.73
CA HIS A 9 8.62 -10.78 3.58
C HIS A 9 7.23 -10.18 3.51
N LEU A 10 6.64 -9.94 4.68
CA LEU A 10 5.36 -9.22 4.78
C LEU A 10 5.65 -7.82 5.32
N VAL A 11 5.24 -6.81 4.57
CA VAL A 11 5.35 -5.41 4.97
C VAL A 11 3.98 -4.92 5.41
N ASP A 12 3.89 -4.44 6.64
CA ASP A 12 2.65 -3.95 7.22
C ASP A 12 2.57 -2.44 7.00
N VAL A 13 1.64 -2.01 6.14
CA VAL A 13 1.47 -0.60 5.81
C VAL A 13 0.33 0.05 6.60
N ARG A 14 -0.01 -0.51 7.77
CA ARG A 14 -0.96 0.11 8.67
C ARG A 14 -0.26 1.15 9.54
N GLY A 15 -0.92 2.27 9.78
CA GLY A 15 -0.39 3.28 10.70
C GLY A 15 -0.41 2.77 12.15
N LEU A 16 -1.52 2.14 12.54
CA LEU A 16 -1.73 1.61 13.89
C LEU A 16 -2.15 0.14 13.78
N PRO A 17 -1.18 -0.81 13.78
CA PRO A 17 -1.47 -2.21 13.54
C PRO A 17 -1.94 -2.95 14.79
N GLY A 18 -3.03 -2.48 15.39
CA GLY A 18 -3.68 -3.13 16.52
C GLY A 18 -5.13 -3.44 16.21
N SER A 19 -5.66 -4.54 16.74
CA SER A 19 -7.05 -4.91 16.58
C SER A 19 -7.54 -5.71 17.78
N ASN A 20 -8.62 -5.25 18.39
CA ASN A 20 -9.28 -5.99 19.47
C ASN A 20 -10.14 -7.11 18.89
N LYS A 21 -10.60 -6.97 17.64
CA LYS A 21 -11.45 -7.94 16.97
C LYS A 21 -10.64 -9.12 16.43
N TYR A 22 -9.44 -8.87 15.94
CA TYR A 22 -8.58 -9.88 15.35
C TYR A 22 -7.17 -9.77 15.94
N PRO A 23 -6.99 -10.18 17.23
CA PRO A 23 -5.69 -10.01 17.90
C PRO A 23 -4.53 -10.73 17.21
N GLN A 24 -4.82 -11.82 16.48
CA GLN A 24 -3.80 -12.57 15.74
C GLN A 24 -3.11 -11.73 14.66
N PHE A 25 -3.73 -10.63 14.22
CA PHE A 25 -3.16 -9.73 13.23
C PHE A 25 -2.53 -8.48 13.84
N ASN A 26 -2.41 -8.42 15.17
CA ASN A 26 -1.69 -7.33 15.80
C ASN A 26 -0.20 -7.44 15.49
N LYS A 27 0.47 -6.28 15.46
CA LYS A 27 1.90 -6.22 15.16
C LYS A 27 2.72 -7.16 16.03
N GLU A 28 2.47 -7.16 17.32
CA GLU A 28 3.20 -7.98 18.30
C GLU A 28 3.07 -9.47 17.99
N ASN A 29 1.88 -9.90 17.58
CA ASN A 29 1.64 -11.29 17.26
C ASN A 29 2.25 -11.68 15.91
N LEU A 30 2.18 -10.79 14.93
CA LEU A 30 2.78 -11.04 13.61
C LEU A 30 4.30 -11.09 13.68
N GLU A 31 4.92 -10.25 14.49
CA GLU A 31 6.37 -10.23 14.68
C GLU A 31 6.90 -11.56 15.20
N VAL A 32 6.07 -12.31 15.94
CA VAL A 32 6.45 -13.62 16.47
C VAL A 32 6.05 -14.74 15.52
N ALA A 33 4.80 -14.72 15.02
CA ALA A 33 4.25 -15.84 14.25
C ALA A 33 4.87 -15.99 12.87
N LEU A 34 5.14 -14.89 12.16
CA LEU A 34 5.64 -14.97 10.80
C LEU A 34 7.06 -15.51 10.69
N PRO A 35 8.02 -15.07 11.52
CA PRO A 35 9.35 -15.67 11.47
C PRO A 35 9.38 -17.16 11.74
N GLU A 36 8.44 -17.67 12.54
CA GLU A 36 8.34 -19.11 12.83
C GLU A 36 8.02 -19.92 11.57
N VAL A 37 7.39 -19.31 10.57
CA VAL A 37 7.09 -19.97 9.29
C VAL A 37 7.99 -19.47 8.16
N GLY A 38 9.09 -18.80 8.49
CA GLY A 38 10.08 -18.37 7.51
C GLY A 38 9.73 -17.09 6.76
N ILE A 39 8.82 -16.27 7.30
CA ILE A 39 8.42 -15.01 6.68
C ILE A 39 8.90 -13.84 7.55
N ALA A 40 9.71 -12.96 7.00
CA ALA A 40 10.11 -11.75 7.71
C ALA A 40 8.93 -10.78 7.80
N TYR A 41 8.93 -9.95 8.82
CA TYR A 41 7.88 -8.95 9.04
C TYR A 41 8.51 -7.58 9.28
N THR A 42 8.01 -6.58 8.58
CA THR A 42 8.42 -5.18 8.77
C THR A 42 7.18 -4.30 8.81
N HIS A 43 7.10 -3.42 9.81
CA HIS A 43 6.06 -2.41 9.90
C HIS A 43 6.60 -1.09 9.34
N LEU A 44 5.90 -0.53 8.34
CA LEU A 44 6.25 0.76 7.73
C LEU A 44 5.14 1.78 7.97
N PRO A 45 5.09 2.42 9.15
CA PRO A 45 4.04 3.40 9.43
C PRO A 45 4.07 4.62 8.51
N LEU A 46 5.21 4.92 7.88
CA LEU A 46 5.32 5.98 6.87
C LEU A 46 4.39 5.76 5.68
N LEU A 47 3.98 4.51 5.42
CA LEU A 47 3.02 4.20 4.37
C LEU A 47 1.58 4.06 4.88
N GLY A 48 1.37 4.32 6.16
CA GLY A 48 0.06 4.20 6.78
C GLY A 48 -0.98 5.16 6.21
N GLY A 49 -2.26 4.78 6.29
CA GLY A 49 -3.38 5.63 5.92
C GLY A 49 -3.69 6.67 7.01
N ARG A 50 -4.93 7.16 7.05
CA ARG A 50 -5.38 8.14 8.04
C ARG A 50 -4.59 9.45 8.02
N ARG A 51 -4.57 10.08 6.86
CA ARG A 51 -3.97 11.40 6.68
C ARG A 51 -5.06 12.46 6.64
N LYS A 52 -4.67 13.70 6.88
CA LYS A 52 -5.59 14.84 6.80
C LYS A 52 -5.57 15.39 5.38
N VAL A 53 -6.77 15.66 4.84
CA VAL A 53 -6.88 16.31 3.54
C VAL A 53 -6.48 17.78 3.68
N HIS A 54 -5.71 18.27 2.73
CA HIS A 54 -5.37 19.68 2.66
C HIS A 54 -6.53 20.47 2.06
N LYS A 55 -6.77 21.65 2.60
CA LYS A 55 -7.87 22.51 2.19
C LYS A 55 -7.80 22.90 0.71
N ASP A 56 -6.60 23.02 0.18
CA ASP A 56 -6.32 23.38 -1.20
C ASP A 56 -5.79 22.19 -2.01
N SER A 57 -6.17 20.98 -1.63
CA SER A 57 -5.76 19.77 -2.33
C SER A 57 -6.10 19.83 -3.81
N LYS A 58 -5.11 19.55 -4.64
CA LYS A 58 -5.30 19.45 -6.10
C LYS A 58 -5.78 18.06 -6.54
N ASN A 59 -5.77 17.09 -5.63
CA ASN A 59 -6.07 15.68 -5.94
C ASN A 59 -7.58 15.43 -5.98
N THR A 60 -8.30 16.26 -6.72
CA THR A 60 -9.75 16.32 -6.73
C THR A 60 -10.41 15.20 -7.56
N ARG A 61 -9.64 14.41 -8.26
CA ARG A 61 -10.17 13.22 -8.94
C ARG A 61 -10.65 12.17 -7.95
N TRP A 62 -10.11 12.17 -6.72
CA TRP A 62 -10.63 11.39 -5.62
C TRP A 62 -11.77 12.16 -4.94
N HIS A 63 -12.99 11.64 -5.03
CA HIS A 63 -14.14 12.21 -4.33
C HIS A 63 -14.16 11.82 -2.86
N ASN A 64 -13.65 10.63 -2.54
CA ASN A 64 -13.52 10.18 -1.16
C ASN A 64 -12.43 10.98 -0.46
N GLU A 65 -12.80 11.63 0.64
CA GLU A 65 -11.91 12.52 1.38
C GLU A 65 -10.69 11.81 1.94
N SER A 66 -10.85 10.58 2.43
CA SER A 66 -9.73 9.80 2.97
C SER A 66 -8.70 9.46 1.89
N PHE A 67 -9.17 9.11 0.70
CA PHE A 67 -8.27 8.81 -0.41
C PHE A 67 -7.60 10.07 -0.96
N ARG A 68 -8.35 11.18 -0.99
CA ARG A 68 -7.76 12.46 -1.39
C ARG A 68 -6.66 12.87 -0.42
N ALA A 69 -6.88 12.68 0.87
CA ALA A 69 -5.88 12.97 1.90
C ALA A 69 -4.62 12.11 1.70
N TYR A 70 -4.81 10.85 1.35
CA TYR A 70 -3.67 9.97 1.08
C TYR A 70 -2.93 10.39 -0.19
N ALA A 71 -3.64 10.81 -1.23
CA ALA A 71 -3.03 11.33 -2.45
C ALA A 71 -2.16 12.56 -2.14
N ASP A 72 -2.62 13.44 -1.26
CA ASP A 72 -1.82 14.57 -0.79
C ASP A 72 -0.57 14.10 -0.06
N TYR A 73 -0.71 13.09 0.78
CA TYR A 73 0.41 12.51 1.51
C TYR A 73 1.45 11.91 0.58
N MET A 74 1.02 11.32 -0.54
CA MET A 74 1.94 10.72 -1.52
C MET A 74 2.89 11.73 -2.16
N GLU A 75 2.61 13.01 -2.02
CA GLU A 75 3.46 14.08 -2.54
C GLU A 75 4.53 14.52 -1.54
N THR A 76 4.60 13.90 -0.35
CA THR A 76 5.52 14.27 0.71
C THR A 76 6.80 13.45 0.69
N ASP A 77 7.84 14.00 1.31
CA ASP A 77 9.11 13.29 1.50
C ASP A 77 8.96 12.06 2.40
N ASP A 78 8.05 12.12 3.38
CA ASP A 78 7.78 10.98 4.26
C ASP A 78 7.25 9.78 3.47
N PHE A 79 6.35 10.01 2.52
CA PHE A 79 5.88 8.94 1.65
C PHE A 79 7.03 8.38 0.80
N GLU A 80 7.85 9.25 0.23
CA GLU A 80 9.00 8.83 -0.58
C GLU A 80 9.96 7.97 0.23
N GLU A 81 10.21 8.32 1.48
CA GLU A 81 11.05 7.52 2.37
C GLU A 81 10.43 6.14 2.61
N GLY A 82 9.14 6.10 2.93
CA GLY A 82 8.44 4.84 3.16
C GLY A 82 8.44 3.94 1.93
N ILE A 83 8.13 4.50 0.76
CA ILE A 83 8.08 3.71 -0.47
C ILE A 83 9.48 3.23 -0.88
N THR A 84 10.50 4.01 -0.62
CA THR A 84 11.89 3.62 -0.90
C THR A 84 12.28 2.40 -0.07
N GLN A 85 11.87 2.37 1.21
CA GLN A 85 12.11 1.22 2.07
C GLN A 85 11.36 -0.03 1.57
N LEU A 86 10.11 0.12 1.15
CA LEU A 86 9.34 -0.99 0.60
C LEU A 86 10.01 -1.54 -0.66
N ILE A 87 10.41 -0.67 -1.57
CA ILE A 87 11.07 -1.09 -2.81
C ILE A 87 12.39 -1.80 -2.52
N ALA A 88 13.17 -1.31 -1.58
CA ALA A 88 14.44 -1.94 -1.19
C ALA A 88 14.22 -3.38 -0.70
N ILE A 89 13.17 -3.61 0.07
CA ILE A 89 12.81 -4.96 0.52
C ILE A 89 12.38 -5.82 -0.67
N ALA A 90 11.51 -5.28 -1.53
CA ALA A 90 10.97 -6.02 -2.67
C ALA A 90 12.03 -6.41 -3.71
N GLU A 91 13.09 -5.63 -3.82
CA GLU A 91 14.20 -5.95 -4.73
C GLU A 91 14.99 -7.17 -4.27
N LYS A 92 14.94 -7.50 -2.99
CA LYS A 92 15.70 -8.60 -2.39
C LYS A 92 14.89 -9.84 -2.12
N GLU A 93 13.61 -9.69 -1.85
CA GLU A 93 12.74 -10.77 -1.41
C GLU A 93 11.38 -10.70 -2.08
N ASN A 94 10.73 -11.85 -2.22
CA ASN A 94 9.36 -11.92 -2.68
C ASN A 94 8.46 -11.34 -1.58
N THR A 95 7.88 -10.18 -1.82
CA THR A 95 7.29 -9.34 -0.78
C THR A 95 5.80 -9.13 -1.01
N ALA A 96 5.03 -9.18 0.09
CA ALA A 96 3.64 -8.74 0.11
C ALA A 96 3.51 -7.57 1.07
N TYR A 97 2.57 -6.67 0.82
CA TYR A 97 2.23 -5.61 1.76
C TYR A 97 0.75 -5.71 2.12
N MET A 98 0.44 -5.40 3.38
CA MET A 98 -0.90 -5.59 3.91
C MET A 98 -1.41 -4.37 4.66
N CYS A 99 -2.74 -4.24 4.68
CA CYS A 99 -3.43 -3.27 5.53
C CYS A 99 -4.58 -3.97 6.27
N ALA A 100 -5.39 -3.20 6.99
CA ALA A 100 -6.50 -3.76 7.77
C ALA A 100 -7.72 -4.15 6.93
N GLU A 101 -7.83 -3.62 5.71
CA GLU A 101 -8.97 -3.86 4.83
C GLU A 101 -8.73 -5.07 3.93
N ALA A 102 -9.72 -5.97 3.86
CA ALA A 102 -9.61 -7.16 3.02
C ALA A 102 -9.67 -6.80 1.53
N LEU A 103 -10.50 -5.84 1.16
CA LEU A 103 -10.69 -5.46 -0.24
C LEU A 103 -9.71 -4.34 -0.60
N TRP A 104 -8.81 -4.64 -1.53
CA TRP A 104 -7.75 -3.71 -1.88
C TRP A 104 -8.25 -2.35 -2.37
N TRP A 105 -9.41 -2.31 -3.02
CA TRP A 105 -9.97 -1.07 -3.56
C TRP A 105 -10.62 -0.18 -2.51
N ARG A 106 -10.74 -0.64 -1.27
CA ARG A 106 -11.30 0.13 -0.16
C ARG A 106 -10.23 0.71 0.77
N CYS A 107 -8.98 0.65 0.36
CA CYS A 107 -7.86 0.95 1.23
C CYS A 107 -6.79 1.73 0.45
N HIS A 108 -6.01 2.53 1.17
CA HIS A 108 -4.87 3.25 0.60
C HIS A 108 -3.85 2.32 -0.08
N ARG A 109 -3.90 1.03 0.20
CA ARG A 109 -3.08 0.03 -0.49
C ARG A 109 -3.28 0.08 -2.01
N SER A 110 -4.48 0.44 -2.46
CA SER A 110 -4.77 0.62 -3.89
C SER A 110 -3.89 1.71 -4.50
N MET A 111 -3.62 2.75 -3.75
CA MET A 111 -2.82 3.90 -4.22
C MET A 111 -1.32 3.59 -4.17
N ILE A 112 -0.86 2.85 -3.18
CA ILE A 112 0.51 2.32 -3.16
C ILE A 112 0.72 1.44 -4.40
N SER A 113 -0.28 0.62 -4.73
CA SER A 113 -0.24 -0.25 -5.91
C SER A 113 -0.20 0.55 -7.21
N ASP A 114 -0.97 1.65 -7.31
CA ASP A 114 -0.90 2.56 -8.45
C ASP A 114 0.51 3.11 -8.62
N TYR A 115 1.11 3.56 -7.53
CA TYR A 115 2.45 4.12 -7.54
C TYR A 115 3.48 3.11 -8.05
N LEU A 116 3.46 1.91 -7.48
CA LEU A 116 4.42 0.86 -7.84
C LEU A 116 4.25 0.41 -9.29
N LYS A 117 3.00 0.27 -9.75
CA LYS A 117 2.73 -0.11 -11.14
C LYS A 117 3.23 0.95 -12.10
N ALA A 118 3.04 2.22 -11.78
CA ALA A 118 3.54 3.32 -12.61
C ALA A 118 5.06 3.31 -12.72
N LYS A 119 5.75 2.81 -11.69
CA LYS A 119 7.21 2.67 -11.68
C LYS A 119 7.72 1.41 -12.37
N GLY A 120 6.82 0.60 -12.91
CA GLY A 120 7.20 -0.61 -13.64
C GLY A 120 7.15 -1.90 -12.85
N TRP A 121 6.69 -1.87 -11.59
CA TRP A 121 6.52 -3.07 -10.79
C TRP A 121 5.30 -3.87 -11.24
N GLU A 122 5.43 -5.18 -11.20
CA GLU A 122 4.29 -6.07 -11.37
C GLU A 122 3.62 -6.24 -10.01
N VAL A 123 2.40 -5.76 -9.89
CA VAL A 123 1.64 -5.75 -8.63
C VAL A 123 0.45 -6.65 -8.76
N GLU A 124 0.30 -7.58 -7.81
CA GLU A 124 -0.82 -8.50 -7.78
C GLU A 124 -1.48 -8.49 -6.42
N HIS A 125 -2.81 -8.62 -6.41
CA HIS A 125 -3.59 -8.69 -5.18
C HIS A 125 -3.88 -10.14 -4.83
N ILE A 126 -3.47 -10.55 -3.62
CA ILE A 126 -3.76 -11.90 -3.11
C ILE A 126 -5.20 -11.89 -2.60
N MET A 127 -6.06 -12.65 -3.27
CA MET A 127 -7.49 -12.71 -2.96
C MET A 127 -7.83 -13.89 -2.06
N ALA A 128 -7.12 -15.01 -2.20
CA ALA A 128 -7.30 -16.22 -1.42
C ALA A 128 -6.09 -17.13 -1.65
N ILE A 129 -6.08 -18.30 -1.03
CA ILE A 129 -5.03 -19.30 -1.28
C ILE A 129 -4.99 -19.62 -2.78
N ASP A 130 -3.83 -19.49 -3.39
CA ASP A 130 -3.59 -19.71 -4.82
C ASP A 130 -4.45 -18.84 -5.75
N LYS A 131 -5.01 -17.75 -5.24
CA LYS A 131 -5.79 -16.81 -6.06
C LYS A 131 -5.21 -15.42 -5.96
N GLU A 132 -4.78 -14.91 -7.09
CA GLU A 132 -4.28 -13.55 -7.22
C GLU A 132 -4.87 -12.88 -8.46
N GLU A 133 -4.90 -11.57 -8.46
CA GLU A 133 -5.30 -10.81 -9.65
C GLU A 133 -4.33 -9.64 -9.84
N PRO A 134 -3.96 -9.33 -11.09
CA PRO A 134 -3.09 -8.19 -11.35
C PRO A 134 -3.79 -6.89 -10.98
N HIS A 135 -3.00 -5.95 -10.49
CA HIS A 135 -3.54 -4.64 -10.14
C HIS A 135 -3.95 -3.86 -11.39
N SER A 136 -5.18 -3.38 -11.39
CA SER A 136 -5.65 -2.38 -12.36
C SER A 136 -5.58 -1.02 -11.70
N TYR A 137 -5.13 0.00 -12.43
CA TYR A 137 -5.10 1.35 -11.87
C TYR A 137 -6.48 1.75 -11.35
N THR A 138 -6.48 2.48 -10.22
CA THR A 138 -7.73 3.03 -9.71
C THR A 138 -8.33 4.01 -10.71
N ALA A 139 -9.66 4.16 -10.70
CA ALA A 139 -10.34 5.02 -11.66
C ALA A 139 -9.83 6.48 -11.66
N PRO A 140 -9.53 7.10 -10.49
CA PRO A 140 -8.99 8.45 -10.47
C PRO A 140 -7.54 8.58 -10.94
N ALA A 141 -6.80 7.48 -11.07
CA ALA A 141 -5.38 7.53 -11.42
C ALA A 141 -5.15 8.03 -12.84
N ARG A 142 -4.16 8.90 -12.99
CA ARG A 142 -3.65 9.32 -14.30
C ARG A 142 -2.15 9.06 -14.33
N ILE A 143 -1.68 8.51 -15.44
CA ILE A 143 -0.28 8.15 -15.57
C ILE A 143 0.39 9.17 -16.47
N ILE A 144 1.42 9.82 -15.93
CA ILE A 144 2.24 10.78 -16.66
C ILE A 144 3.68 10.29 -16.62
N GLY A 145 4.14 9.68 -17.73
CA GLY A 145 5.45 9.03 -17.75
C GLY A 145 5.48 7.83 -16.80
N ASP A 146 6.31 7.88 -15.79
CA ASP A 146 6.43 6.85 -14.75
C ASP A 146 5.80 7.28 -13.42
N LYS A 147 4.94 8.29 -13.46
CA LYS A 147 4.30 8.85 -12.26
C LYS A 147 2.79 8.71 -12.33
N VAL A 148 2.20 8.43 -11.16
CA VAL A 148 0.75 8.46 -10.99
C VAL A 148 0.37 9.78 -10.31
N VAL A 149 -0.70 10.41 -10.84
CA VAL A 149 -1.27 11.62 -10.26
C VAL A 149 -2.78 11.46 -10.14
N TYR A 150 -3.39 12.26 -9.25
CA TYR A 150 -4.83 12.18 -8.99
C TYR A 150 -5.50 13.54 -9.17
N TYR A 151 -4.94 14.37 -10.01
CA TYR A 151 -5.49 15.66 -10.38
C TYR A 151 -5.60 15.76 -11.91
N ASP A 152 -6.48 16.65 -12.36
CA ASP A 152 -6.59 16.93 -13.77
C ASP A 152 -5.39 17.77 -14.21
N GLU A 153 -4.93 17.52 -15.43
CA GLU A 153 -3.83 18.29 -15.98
C GLU A 153 -4.22 19.76 -16.04
N GLU A 154 -3.41 20.58 -15.41
CA GLU A 154 -3.66 22.01 -15.47
C GLU A 154 -3.40 22.52 -16.88
N ALA A 155 -4.31 23.37 -17.34
CA ALA A 155 -4.05 24.15 -18.53
C ALA A 155 -2.95 25.14 -18.19
N ILE A 156 -1.78 24.85 -18.64
CA ILE A 156 -0.61 25.69 -18.41
C ILE A 156 -0.62 26.83 -19.42
#